data_1d0fdb6a15149faa8d69e047e1fe6864
#
_entry.id   1d0fdb6a15149faa8d69e047e1fe6864
#
_cell.length_a   1.000
_cell.length_b   1.000
_cell.length_c   1.000
_cell.angle_alpha   90.00
_cell.angle_beta   90.00
_cell.angle_gamma   90.00
#
_symmetry.space_group_name_H-M   'P 1'
#
loop_
_entity.id
_entity.type
_entity.pdbx_description
1 polymer ?
#
loop_
_entity_poly.entity_id
_entity_poly.type
_entity_poly.pdbx_seq_one_letter_code
_entity_poly.pdbx_strand_id
1 'polypeptide(L)'
;EGSLWTMLLVIGVLPAVCEELAFRGFILSGLRHVGHKWTAIVISSIFFAATHAIFQQSLIAFAMGLVLAYVAIQSGSILPAVLFHIVHNSLGLLVKHATPWLADEQHWLHWLMRDISAEGQLYHWPVVACSVLVGAAILYWFHRLPYARTPEESLHEAIEHQSAHWLPG
;
A
#
# COMPACT_ATOMS: atom_id res chain seq x y z
N GLU A 1 19.00 -8.74 -22.27
CA GLU A 1 18.21 -8.93 -21.03
C GLU A 1 18.91 -8.23 -19.88
N GLY A 2 18.19 -7.32 -19.17
CA GLY A 2 18.76 -6.59 -18.02
C GLY A 2 19.01 -7.52 -16.85
N SER A 3 20.00 -7.21 -16.01
CA SER A 3 20.24 -8.00 -14.80
C SER A 3 19.03 -7.88 -13.85
N LEU A 4 18.77 -8.91 -13.04
CA LEU A 4 17.69 -8.90 -12.04
C LEU A 4 17.79 -7.66 -11.14
N TRP A 5 19.00 -7.26 -10.76
CA TRP A 5 19.24 -6.06 -9.94
C TRP A 5 18.82 -4.77 -10.63
N THR A 6 19.09 -4.64 -11.93
CA THR A 6 18.62 -3.49 -12.72
C THR A 6 17.09 -3.46 -12.78
N MET A 7 16.45 -4.62 -12.99
CA MET A 7 14.99 -4.73 -13.02
C MET A 7 14.37 -4.41 -11.66
N LEU A 8 14.94 -4.90 -10.56
CA LEU A 8 14.48 -4.55 -9.21
C LEU A 8 14.59 -3.05 -8.94
N LEU A 9 15.68 -2.41 -9.36
CA LEU A 9 15.86 -0.98 -9.18
C LEU A 9 14.85 -0.18 -10.03
N VAL A 10 14.73 -0.50 -11.33
CA VAL A 10 13.96 0.32 -12.29
C VAL A 10 12.45 0.06 -12.18
N ILE A 11 12.03 -1.17 -11.87
CA ILE A 11 10.61 -1.55 -11.81
C ILE A 11 10.12 -1.62 -10.37
N GLY A 12 10.98 -2.03 -9.42
CA GLY A 12 10.61 -2.19 -8.02
C GLY A 12 10.79 -0.90 -7.21
N VAL A 13 12.01 -0.38 -7.17
CA VAL A 13 12.38 0.69 -6.23
C VAL A 13 12.02 2.07 -6.75
N LEU A 14 12.47 2.44 -7.95
CA LEU A 14 12.30 3.80 -8.47
C LEU A 14 10.83 4.20 -8.59
N PRO A 15 9.92 3.41 -9.19
CA PRO A 15 8.51 3.78 -9.26
C PRO A 15 7.89 3.91 -7.87
N ALA A 16 8.16 2.95 -6.98
CA ALA A 16 7.61 2.97 -5.63
C ALA A 16 8.01 4.26 -4.88
N VAL A 17 9.28 4.65 -4.92
CA VAL A 17 9.76 5.88 -4.28
C VAL A 17 9.11 7.11 -4.90
N CYS A 18 9.12 7.24 -6.22
CA CYS A 18 8.55 8.39 -6.92
C CYS A 18 7.04 8.52 -6.68
N GLU A 19 6.31 7.41 -6.75
CA GLU A 19 4.87 7.38 -6.53
C GLU A 19 4.51 7.71 -5.08
N GLU A 20 5.22 7.14 -4.08
CA GLU A 20 4.94 7.48 -2.68
C GLU A 20 5.27 8.94 -2.36
N LEU A 21 6.33 9.51 -2.91
CA LEU A 21 6.62 10.93 -2.79
C LEU A 21 5.51 11.79 -3.39
N ALA A 22 5.01 11.43 -4.58
CA ALA A 22 3.94 12.17 -5.24
C ALA A 22 2.60 12.03 -4.51
N PHE A 23 2.19 10.79 -4.19
CA PHE A 23 0.84 10.53 -3.67
C PHE A 23 0.74 10.69 -2.15
N ARG A 24 1.74 10.26 -1.37
CA ARG A 24 1.70 10.35 0.11
C ARG A 24 2.45 11.58 0.60
N GLY A 25 3.59 11.88 0.00
CA GLY A 25 4.37 13.07 0.34
C GLY A 25 3.67 14.37 -0.07
N PHE A 26 3.07 14.44 -1.25
CA PHE A 26 2.49 15.68 -1.76
C PHE A 26 0.95 15.68 -1.69
N ILE A 27 0.25 14.78 -2.41
CA ILE A 27 -1.22 14.81 -2.52
C ILE A 27 -1.89 14.54 -1.16
N LEU A 28 -1.56 13.42 -0.52
CA LEU A 28 -2.16 13.03 0.75
C LEU A 28 -1.86 14.06 1.85
N SER A 29 -0.62 14.54 1.93
CA SER A 29 -0.22 15.55 2.92
C SER A 29 -1.00 16.86 2.72
N GLY A 30 -1.17 17.31 1.48
CA GLY A 30 -1.98 18.50 1.18
C GLY A 30 -3.47 18.32 1.55
N LEU A 31 -4.02 17.13 1.30
CA LEU A 31 -5.43 16.83 1.59
C LEU A 31 -5.72 16.64 3.08
N ARG A 32 -4.74 16.30 3.92
CA ARG A 32 -4.94 16.17 5.38
C ARG A 32 -5.44 17.43 6.04
N HIS A 33 -5.12 18.59 5.47
CA HIS A 33 -5.52 19.91 6.02
C HIS A 33 -6.93 20.34 5.61
N VAL A 34 -7.58 19.61 4.68
CA VAL A 34 -8.86 20.05 4.06
C VAL A 34 -10.08 19.31 4.64
N GLY A 35 -9.90 18.32 5.53
CA GLY A 35 -11.04 17.57 6.06
C GLY A 35 -10.66 16.34 6.89
N HIS A 36 -11.58 15.38 6.92
CA HIS A 36 -11.34 14.14 7.67
C HIS A 36 -10.27 13.26 7.01
N LYS A 37 -9.44 12.60 7.82
CA LYS A 37 -8.37 11.70 7.37
C LYS A 37 -8.82 10.68 6.32
N TRP A 38 -10.03 10.14 6.45
CA TRP A 38 -10.56 9.17 5.50
C TRP A 38 -10.84 9.76 4.12
N THR A 39 -11.28 11.02 4.06
CA THR A 39 -11.47 11.74 2.78
C THR A 39 -10.14 11.89 2.06
N ALA A 40 -9.09 12.29 2.77
CA ALA A 40 -7.74 12.41 2.22
C ALA A 40 -7.20 11.06 1.71
N ILE A 41 -7.40 9.97 2.49
CA ILE A 41 -7.02 8.61 2.11
C ILE A 41 -7.70 8.20 0.80
N VAL A 42 -9.04 8.34 0.73
CA VAL A 42 -9.82 7.90 -0.44
C VAL A 42 -9.46 8.70 -1.68
N ILE A 43 -9.41 10.04 -1.58
CA ILE A 43 -9.09 10.91 -2.72
C ILE A 43 -7.67 10.63 -3.22
N SER A 44 -6.68 10.56 -2.34
CA SER A 44 -5.30 10.24 -2.73
C SER A 44 -5.20 8.86 -3.41
N SER A 45 -5.99 7.88 -2.95
CA SER A 45 -6.03 6.54 -3.54
C SER A 45 -6.71 6.51 -4.90
N ILE A 46 -7.72 7.36 -5.14
CA ILE A 46 -8.34 7.54 -6.46
C ILE A 46 -7.32 8.11 -7.45
N PHE A 47 -6.58 9.15 -7.05
CA PHE A 47 -5.54 9.72 -7.90
C PHE A 47 -4.45 8.70 -8.22
N PHE A 48 -4.02 7.91 -7.24
CA PHE A 48 -3.06 6.84 -7.43
C PHE A 48 -3.57 5.79 -8.43
N ALA A 49 -4.81 5.34 -8.27
CA ALA A 49 -5.44 4.38 -9.18
C ALA A 49 -5.56 4.92 -10.63
N ALA A 50 -5.86 6.21 -10.79
CA ALA A 50 -6.03 6.85 -12.10
C ALA A 50 -4.74 6.93 -12.94
N THR A 51 -3.58 6.72 -12.34
CA THR A 51 -2.31 6.64 -13.09
C THR A 51 -2.08 5.30 -13.77
N HIS A 52 -2.93 4.31 -13.50
CA HIS A 52 -2.83 2.97 -14.09
C HIS A 52 -3.75 2.85 -15.32
N ALA A 53 -3.17 2.47 -16.46
CA ALA A 53 -3.87 2.46 -17.75
C ALA A 53 -4.88 1.31 -17.90
N ILE A 54 -4.73 0.22 -17.13
CA ILE A 54 -5.56 -0.99 -17.24
C ILE A 54 -6.54 -1.01 -16.06
N PHE A 55 -7.84 -1.16 -16.36
CA PHE A 55 -8.91 -1.10 -15.36
C PHE A 55 -8.69 -2.07 -14.17
N GLN A 56 -8.30 -3.32 -14.43
CA GLN A 56 -8.00 -4.30 -13.38
C GLN A 56 -6.84 -3.86 -12.50
N GLN A 57 -5.80 -3.26 -13.09
CA GLN A 57 -4.68 -2.70 -12.34
C GLN A 57 -5.11 -1.49 -11.53
N SER A 58 -5.98 -0.62 -12.07
CA SER A 58 -6.52 0.52 -11.33
C SER A 58 -7.30 0.10 -10.08
N LEU A 59 -8.08 -0.97 -10.15
CA LEU A 59 -8.80 -1.49 -8.97
C LEU A 59 -7.86 -1.99 -7.89
N ILE A 60 -6.83 -2.74 -8.28
CA ILE A 60 -5.79 -3.23 -7.35
C ILE A 60 -5.00 -2.05 -6.78
N ALA A 61 -4.62 -1.09 -7.64
CA ALA A 61 -3.92 0.12 -7.23
C ALA A 61 -4.77 0.97 -6.27
N PHE A 62 -6.08 1.06 -6.47
CA PHE A 62 -6.97 1.72 -5.52
C PHE A 62 -6.92 1.07 -4.14
N ALA A 63 -7.08 -0.26 -4.07
CA ALA A 63 -7.02 -1.00 -2.82
C ALA A 63 -5.65 -0.85 -2.12
N MET A 64 -4.56 -0.97 -2.90
CA MET A 64 -3.20 -0.69 -2.42
C MET A 64 -3.08 0.76 -1.93
N GLY A 65 -3.63 1.68 -2.69
CA GLY A 65 -3.66 3.11 -2.38
C GLY A 65 -4.23 3.39 -0.99
N LEU A 66 -5.36 2.75 -0.65
CA LEU A 66 -6.00 2.87 0.66
C LEU A 66 -5.08 2.37 1.79
N VAL A 67 -4.44 1.22 1.60
CA VAL A 67 -3.53 0.63 2.60
C VAL A 67 -2.32 1.53 2.81
N LEU A 68 -1.66 1.95 1.73
CA LEU A 68 -0.45 2.78 1.80
C LEU A 68 -0.73 4.17 2.39
N ALA A 69 -1.85 4.80 1.98
CA ALA A 69 -2.27 6.08 2.54
C ALA A 69 -2.62 5.96 4.04
N TYR A 70 -3.32 4.89 4.42
CA TYR A 70 -3.62 4.61 5.83
C TYR A 70 -2.34 4.42 6.65
N VAL A 71 -1.39 3.60 6.18
CA VAL A 71 -0.11 3.35 6.84
C VAL A 71 0.70 4.64 6.99
N ALA A 72 0.75 5.47 5.94
CA ALA A 72 1.46 6.75 5.97
C ALA A 72 0.85 7.72 7.00
N ILE A 73 -0.48 7.85 7.04
CA ILE A 73 -1.17 8.71 8.02
C ILE A 73 -0.99 8.16 9.44
N GLN A 74 -1.21 6.87 9.64
CA GLN A 74 -1.18 6.25 10.97
C GLN A 74 0.22 6.32 11.61
N SER A 75 1.27 6.13 10.80
CA SER A 75 2.67 6.21 11.27
C SER A 75 3.24 7.63 11.30
N GLY A 76 2.60 8.59 10.63
CA GLY A 76 3.14 9.95 10.44
C GLY A 76 4.38 9.99 9.53
N SER A 77 4.65 8.93 8.77
CA SER A 77 5.83 8.81 7.90
C SER A 77 5.47 8.11 6.61
N ILE A 78 6.07 8.56 5.50
CA ILE A 78 5.94 7.88 4.21
C ILE A 78 6.81 6.63 4.10
N LEU A 79 7.83 6.47 4.96
CA LEU A 79 8.81 5.38 4.87
C LEU A 79 8.18 3.99 4.94
N PRO A 80 7.25 3.67 5.85
CA PRO A 80 6.59 2.37 5.85
C PRO A 80 5.81 2.10 4.57
N ALA A 81 5.16 3.11 3.99
CA ALA A 81 4.46 3.00 2.71
C ALA A 81 5.44 2.75 1.55
N VAL A 82 6.55 3.49 1.48
CA VAL A 82 7.62 3.28 0.50
C VAL A 82 8.17 1.85 0.59
N LEU A 83 8.50 1.38 1.78
CA LEU A 83 9.04 0.03 1.97
C LEU A 83 8.04 -1.04 1.53
N PHE A 84 6.77 -0.90 1.94
CA PHE A 84 5.72 -1.84 1.53
C PHE A 84 5.56 -1.85 0.01
N HIS A 85 5.55 -0.69 -0.63
CA HIS A 85 5.39 -0.56 -2.09
C HIS A 85 6.58 -1.17 -2.84
N ILE A 86 7.81 -0.92 -2.39
CA ILE A 86 9.02 -1.56 -2.94
C ILE A 86 8.91 -3.09 -2.85
N VAL A 87 8.54 -3.62 -1.68
CA VAL A 87 8.37 -5.06 -1.48
C VAL A 87 7.30 -5.62 -2.43
N HIS A 88 6.15 -4.95 -2.55
CA HIS A 88 5.07 -5.37 -3.44
C HIS A 88 5.52 -5.46 -4.91
N ASN A 89 6.14 -4.39 -5.44
CA ASN A 89 6.62 -4.36 -6.81
C ASN A 89 7.74 -5.39 -7.05
N SER A 90 8.67 -5.51 -6.10
CA SER A 90 9.78 -6.46 -6.16
C SER A 90 9.30 -7.91 -6.10
N LEU A 91 8.28 -8.20 -5.28
CA LEU A 91 7.74 -9.55 -5.14
C LEU A 91 7.18 -10.08 -6.45
N GLY A 92 6.40 -9.27 -7.18
CA GLY A 92 5.88 -9.65 -8.50
C GLY A 92 7.00 -10.01 -9.49
N LEU A 93 8.08 -9.23 -9.49
CA LEU A 93 9.25 -9.49 -10.32
C LEU A 93 10.00 -10.76 -9.89
N LEU A 94 10.21 -10.96 -8.58
CA LEU A 94 10.87 -12.13 -8.02
C LEU A 94 10.08 -13.41 -8.29
N VAL A 95 8.75 -13.39 -8.13
CA VAL A 95 7.89 -14.53 -8.46
C VAL A 95 8.00 -14.88 -9.94
N LYS A 96 7.99 -13.89 -10.83
CA LYS A 96 8.19 -14.11 -12.27
C LYS A 96 9.56 -14.73 -12.56
N HIS A 97 10.61 -14.28 -11.87
CA HIS A 97 11.96 -14.86 -12.02
C HIS A 97 12.05 -16.27 -11.46
N ALA A 98 11.30 -16.59 -10.41
CA ALA A 98 11.24 -17.91 -9.78
C ALA A 98 10.31 -18.90 -10.51
N THR A 99 9.57 -18.46 -11.52
CA THR A 99 8.61 -19.30 -12.26
C THR A 99 9.17 -20.67 -12.71
N PRO A 100 10.41 -20.80 -13.24
CA PRO A 100 10.95 -22.09 -13.60
C PRO A 100 11.02 -23.09 -12.45
N TRP A 101 11.38 -22.62 -11.24
CA TRP A 101 11.45 -23.46 -10.04
C TRP A 101 10.07 -23.76 -9.44
N LEU A 102 9.14 -22.80 -9.56
CA LEU A 102 7.76 -22.97 -9.11
C LEU A 102 6.97 -23.93 -10.00
N ALA A 103 7.34 -24.03 -11.28
CA ALA A 103 6.74 -24.98 -12.24
C ALA A 103 7.32 -26.39 -12.14
N ASP A 104 8.49 -26.57 -11.52
CA ASP A 104 9.11 -27.87 -11.31
C ASP A 104 8.42 -28.61 -10.16
N GLU A 105 7.69 -29.67 -10.49
CA GLU A 105 6.96 -30.51 -9.51
C GLU A 105 7.87 -31.15 -8.44
N GLN A 106 9.16 -31.31 -8.71
CA GLN A 106 10.13 -31.84 -7.77
C GLN A 106 10.70 -30.77 -6.83
N HIS A 107 10.47 -29.48 -7.15
CA HIS A 107 10.96 -28.38 -6.32
C HIS A 107 10.00 -28.11 -5.17
N TRP A 108 10.53 -27.95 -3.94
CA TRP A 108 9.73 -27.72 -2.74
C TRP A 108 8.81 -26.48 -2.79
N LEU A 109 9.13 -25.49 -3.63
CA LEU A 109 8.29 -24.29 -3.84
C LEU A 109 7.07 -24.56 -4.72
N HIS A 110 7.02 -25.68 -5.45
CA HIS A 110 5.89 -25.99 -6.34
C HIS A 110 4.54 -25.98 -5.60
N TRP A 111 4.52 -26.40 -4.35
CA TRP A 111 3.30 -26.41 -3.54
C TRP A 111 2.68 -25.01 -3.28
N LEU A 112 3.41 -23.91 -3.51
CA LEU A 112 2.89 -22.55 -3.39
C LEU A 112 1.90 -22.21 -4.52
N MET A 113 2.08 -22.83 -5.70
CA MET A 113 1.32 -22.53 -6.90
C MET A 113 0.32 -23.63 -7.21
N ARG A 114 -0.90 -23.24 -7.57
CA ARG A 114 -1.93 -24.16 -8.06
C ARG A 114 -1.86 -24.32 -9.57
N ASP A 115 -1.60 -23.24 -10.29
CA ASP A 115 -1.54 -23.21 -11.74
C ASP A 115 -0.54 -22.15 -12.20
N ILE A 116 0.26 -22.49 -13.20
CA ILE A 116 1.22 -21.60 -13.87
C ILE A 116 0.96 -21.70 -15.36
N SER A 117 0.30 -20.69 -15.90
CA SER A 117 -0.04 -20.61 -17.33
C SER A 117 0.52 -19.34 -17.96
N ALA A 118 0.41 -19.24 -19.29
CA ALA A 118 0.77 -18.04 -20.02
C ALA A 118 -0.13 -16.82 -19.65
N GLU A 119 -1.32 -17.08 -19.17
CA GLU A 119 -2.31 -16.07 -18.78
C GLU A 119 -2.10 -15.56 -17.36
N GLY A 120 -1.38 -16.29 -16.50
CA GLY A 120 -1.10 -15.91 -15.13
C GLY A 120 -0.67 -17.03 -14.21
N GLN A 121 -0.52 -16.70 -12.95
CA GLN A 121 -0.14 -17.62 -11.90
C GLN A 121 -1.21 -17.62 -10.81
N LEU A 122 -1.71 -18.80 -10.45
CA LEU A 122 -2.68 -18.99 -9.38
C LEU A 122 -2.01 -19.63 -8.17
N TYR A 123 -2.17 -18.99 -7.02
CA TYR A 123 -1.68 -19.52 -5.75
C TYR A 123 -2.66 -20.55 -5.16
N HIS A 124 -2.15 -21.51 -4.41
CA HIS A 124 -3.01 -22.35 -3.59
C HIS A 124 -3.76 -21.53 -2.57
N TRP A 125 -5.05 -21.83 -2.37
CA TRP A 125 -5.92 -21.07 -1.46
C TRP A 125 -5.41 -20.97 -0.01
N PRO A 126 -4.72 -21.97 0.59
CA PRO A 126 -4.14 -21.82 1.93
C PRO A 126 -3.06 -20.72 1.97
N VAL A 127 -2.25 -20.58 0.89
CA VAL A 127 -1.24 -19.52 0.78
C VAL A 127 -1.91 -18.15 0.78
N VAL A 128 -2.98 -18.01 -0.03
CA VAL A 128 -3.76 -16.77 -0.09
C VAL A 128 -4.40 -16.47 1.27
N ALA A 129 -5.01 -17.45 1.92
CA ALA A 129 -5.63 -17.29 3.23
C ALA A 129 -4.61 -16.87 4.30
N CYS A 130 -3.44 -17.52 4.36
CA CYS A 130 -2.36 -17.14 5.27
C CYS A 130 -1.88 -15.71 5.01
N SER A 131 -1.70 -15.34 3.74
CA SER A 131 -1.27 -13.98 3.35
C SER A 131 -2.29 -12.92 3.79
N VAL A 132 -3.59 -13.19 3.62
CA VAL A 132 -4.66 -12.30 4.08
C VAL A 132 -4.66 -12.18 5.60
N LEU A 133 -4.51 -13.27 6.34
CA LEU A 133 -4.48 -13.25 7.81
C LEU A 133 -3.26 -12.48 8.33
N VAL A 134 -2.08 -12.70 7.75
CA VAL A 134 -0.86 -11.96 8.10
C VAL A 134 -1.02 -10.47 7.79
N GLY A 135 -1.55 -10.13 6.61
CA GLY A 135 -1.82 -8.75 6.23
C GLY A 135 -2.81 -8.07 7.18
N ALA A 136 -3.90 -8.76 7.53
CA ALA A 136 -4.88 -8.26 8.50
C ALA A 136 -4.27 -8.06 9.90
N ALA A 137 -3.42 -8.98 10.35
CA ALA A 137 -2.71 -8.86 11.63
C ALA A 137 -1.75 -7.68 11.66
N ILE A 138 -1.01 -7.45 10.57
CA ILE A 138 -0.13 -6.28 10.42
C ILE A 138 -0.93 -4.98 10.45
N LEU A 139 -2.03 -4.89 9.69
CA LEU A 139 -2.91 -3.71 9.68
C LEU A 139 -3.55 -3.47 11.05
N TYR A 140 -3.97 -4.54 11.73
CA TYR A 140 -4.49 -4.44 13.10
C TYR A 140 -3.42 -3.93 14.07
N TRP A 141 -2.19 -4.42 13.96
CA TRP A 141 -1.07 -3.91 14.76
C TRP A 141 -0.81 -2.43 14.47
N PHE A 142 -0.78 -2.00 13.21
CA PHE A 142 -0.68 -0.59 12.84
C PHE A 142 -1.82 0.25 13.41
N HIS A 143 -3.05 -0.27 13.41
CA HIS A 143 -4.21 0.41 14.00
C HIS A 143 -4.05 0.64 15.51
N ARG A 144 -3.31 -0.22 16.21
CA ARG A 144 -3.01 -0.09 17.66
C ARG A 144 -1.91 0.92 17.97
N LEU A 145 -1.13 1.34 16.97
CA LEU A 145 -0.13 2.38 17.17
C LEU A 145 -0.79 3.73 17.44
N PRO A 146 -0.16 4.59 18.26
CA PRO A 146 -0.64 5.96 18.45
C PRO A 146 -0.76 6.67 17.10
N TYR A 147 -1.88 7.33 16.85
CA TYR A 147 -2.08 8.13 15.65
C TYR A 147 -1.15 9.35 15.67
N ALA A 148 -0.30 9.47 14.65
CA ALA A 148 0.60 10.60 14.49
C ALA A 148 -0.16 11.81 13.91
N ARG A 149 -0.64 12.70 14.80
CA ARG A 149 -1.33 13.94 14.44
C ARG A 149 -0.34 14.97 13.92
N THR A 150 -0.78 15.78 12.96
CA THR A 150 -0.04 17.01 12.60
C THR A 150 -0.34 18.11 13.63
N PRO A 151 0.52 19.15 13.71
CA PRO A 151 0.25 20.32 14.57
C PRO A 151 -1.09 20.98 14.23
N GLU A 152 -1.46 21.05 12.95
CA GLU A 152 -2.71 21.64 12.48
C GLU A 152 -3.94 20.81 12.90
N GLU A 153 -3.87 19.47 12.79
CA GLU A 153 -4.94 18.58 13.27
C GLU A 153 -5.15 18.74 14.78
N SER A 154 -4.06 18.86 15.53
CA SER A 154 -4.11 19.09 16.99
C SER A 154 -4.72 20.42 17.33
N LEU A 155 -4.41 21.48 16.57
CA LEU A 155 -4.99 22.81 16.76
C LEU A 155 -6.48 22.82 16.41
N HIS A 156 -6.88 22.16 15.33
CA HIS A 156 -8.29 22.07 14.92
C HIS A 156 -9.17 21.40 15.99
N GLU A 157 -8.71 20.27 16.53
CA GLU A 157 -9.40 19.60 17.64
C GLU A 157 -9.47 20.49 18.90
N ALA A 158 -8.40 21.23 19.21
CA ALA A 158 -8.40 22.13 20.35
C ALA A 158 -9.45 23.26 20.18
N ILE A 159 -9.58 23.80 18.97
CA ILE A 159 -10.59 24.83 18.65
C ILE A 159 -12.01 24.24 18.70
N GLU A 160 -12.23 23.05 18.15
CA GLU A 160 -13.54 22.37 18.21
C GLU A 160 -13.97 22.08 19.65
N HIS A 161 -13.06 21.56 20.48
CA HIS A 161 -13.33 21.35 21.91
C HIS A 161 -13.66 22.65 22.63
N GLN A 162 -12.97 23.74 22.34
CA GLN A 162 -13.21 25.04 22.95
C GLN A 162 -14.55 25.62 22.51
N SER A 163 -14.93 25.49 21.24
CA SER A 163 -16.23 25.97 20.71
C SER A 163 -17.42 25.18 21.27
N ALA A 164 -17.27 23.87 21.49
CA ALA A 164 -18.31 23.03 22.06
C ALA A 164 -18.65 23.41 23.52
N HIS A 165 -17.72 23.98 24.27
CA HIS A 165 -17.97 24.47 25.64
C HIS A 165 -18.72 25.80 25.72
N TRP A 166 -18.87 26.54 24.62
CA TRP A 166 -19.53 27.84 24.56
C TRP A 166 -20.95 27.81 23.99
N LEU A 167 -21.47 26.63 23.60
CA LEU A 167 -22.88 26.49 23.14
C LEU A 167 -23.75 26.26 24.40
N PRO A 168 -24.64 27.21 24.77
CA PRO A 168 -25.63 26.97 25.80
C PRO A 168 -26.60 25.88 25.36
N GLY A 169 -26.85 24.88 26.22
CA GLY A 169 -27.83 23.82 26.00
C GLY A 169 -29.28 24.37 25.98
#